data_7060a8f571e23614957b9e30f616efe2
#
_entry.id   7060a8f571e23614957b9e30f616efe2
#
_cell.length_a   1.000
_cell.length_b   1.000
_cell.length_c   1.000
_cell.angle_alpha   90.00
_cell.angle_beta   90.00
_cell.angle_gamma   90.00
#
_symmetry.space_group_name_H-M   'P 1'
#
loop_
_entity.id
_entity.type
_entity.pdbx_description
1 polymer ?
#
loop_
_entity_poly.entity_id
_entity_poly.type
_entity_poly.pdbx_seq_one_letter_code
_entity_poly.pdbx_strand_id
1 'polypeptide(L)'
;MKFGIPFSESDVVYFGAGFEQDRFNTDSSTPQSYLDYVAEFGRVVNNVPVTVGWSHDARDSALIPSKGYFLQANGELGTPAGNTQYYKSDLQAQYYYTPSRGFILGLNFQAGYGHGIGGDAYPIFKNYYGGGIGSVRGYESGSLGPRDATTNDPIGGSKMVVGNIEMTFPLPGTGYDRTLRVFTFVDGGNVWGDEGNSVGANGLRYSYGAGLEWISPIGPLKLDFGLPIVRHAGDQYQKFQFQIGTSF
;
A
#
# COMPACT_ATOMS: atom_id res chain seq x y z
N MET A 1 21.68 3.07 4.54
CA MET A 1 22.19 2.93 3.15
C MET A 1 21.53 1.72 2.53
N LYS A 2 21.20 1.77 1.24
CA LYS A 2 20.61 0.63 0.50
C LYS A 2 21.45 0.42 -0.78
N PHE A 3 21.82 -0.82 -1.05
CA PHE A 3 22.60 -1.22 -2.22
C PHE A 3 21.75 -2.17 -3.06
N GLY A 4 21.74 -1.97 -4.39
CA GLY A 4 21.11 -2.87 -5.34
C GLY A 4 22.17 -3.55 -6.21
N ILE A 5 22.11 -4.85 -6.29
CA ILE A 5 23.02 -5.67 -7.12
C ILE A 5 22.17 -6.30 -8.23
N PRO A 6 22.34 -5.88 -9.50
CA PRO A 6 21.66 -6.52 -10.61
C PRO A 6 22.25 -7.91 -10.85
N PHE A 7 21.42 -8.94 -10.88
CA PHE A 7 21.80 -10.31 -11.25
C PHE A 7 21.54 -10.61 -12.72
N SER A 8 20.55 -9.94 -13.30
CA SER A 8 20.20 -10.00 -14.71
C SER A 8 19.66 -8.65 -15.16
N GLU A 9 19.22 -8.55 -16.40
CA GLU A 9 18.55 -7.34 -16.93
C GLU A 9 17.24 -7.05 -16.21
N SER A 10 16.59 -8.08 -15.65
CA SER A 10 15.29 -7.98 -15.00
C SER A 10 15.34 -8.15 -13.48
N ASP A 11 16.43 -8.70 -12.92
CA ASP A 11 16.50 -9.08 -11.51
C ASP A 11 17.48 -8.21 -10.74
N VAL A 12 17.00 -7.66 -9.62
CA VAL A 12 17.84 -6.89 -8.70
C VAL A 12 17.62 -7.40 -7.28
N VAL A 13 18.71 -7.63 -6.56
CA VAL A 13 18.68 -7.90 -5.12
C VAL A 13 19.16 -6.68 -4.36
N TYR A 14 18.47 -6.35 -3.30
CA TYR A 14 18.74 -5.20 -2.45
C TYR A 14 19.18 -5.64 -1.06
N PHE A 15 20.16 -4.93 -0.53
CA PHE A 15 20.59 -5.04 0.87
C PHE A 15 20.67 -3.64 1.47
N GLY A 16 20.23 -3.50 2.69
CA GLY A 16 20.27 -2.20 3.35
C GLY A 16 20.45 -2.34 4.86
N ALA A 17 21.01 -1.31 5.43
CA ALA A 17 21.01 -1.06 6.86
C ALA A 17 20.84 0.43 7.12
N GLY A 18 20.14 0.78 8.18
CA GLY A 18 19.81 2.16 8.51
C GLY A 18 19.80 2.42 10.01
N PHE A 19 19.76 3.69 10.34
CA PHE A 19 19.41 4.18 11.65
C PHE A 19 18.18 5.07 11.49
N GLU A 20 17.12 4.76 12.24
CA GLU A 20 15.86 5.49 12.26
C GLU A 20 15.62 6.01 13.67
N GLN A 21 15.21 7.27 13.78
CA GLN A 21 14.78 7.87 15.03
C GLN A 21 13.38 8.45 14.85
N ASP A 22 12.42 7.88 15.56
CA ASP A 22 11.04 8.35 15.59
C ASP A 22 10.77 9.11 16.89
N ARG A 23 10.11 10.27 16.78
CA ARG A 23 9.70 11.10 17.92
C ARG A 23 8.20 11.26 17.94
N PHE A 24 7.58 10.82 19.02
CA PHE A 24 6.16 10.90 19.24
C PHE A 24 5.80 12.15 20.04
N ASN A 25 5.01 13.02 19.42
CA ASN A 25 4.35 14.13 20.09
C ASN A 25 2.91 13.72 20.38
N THR A 26 2.55 13.63 21.65
CA THR A 26 1.23 13.18 22.11
C THR A 26 0.48 14.32 22.77
N ASP A 27 -0.82 14.36 22.54
CA ASP A 27 -1.77 15.29 23.15
C ASP A 27 -3.06 14.55 23.58
N SER A 28 -4.10 15.29 23.95
CA SER A 28 -5.38 14.74 24.41
C SER A 28 -6.22 14.06 23.31
N SER A 29 -5.87 14.25 22.05
CA SER A 29 -6.52 13.62 20.90
C SER A 29 -5.76 12.42 20.35
N THR A 30 -4.61 12.09 20.94
CA THR A 30 -3.78 10.96 20.48
C THR A 30 -4.48 9.62 20.75
N PRO A 31 -4.59 8.72 19.74
CA PRO A 31 -5.12 7.38 19.93
C PRO A 31 -4.46 6.61 21.06
N GLN A 32 -5.25 5.80 21.78
CA GLN A 32 -4.77 5.09 22.98
C GLN A 32 -3.63 4.13 22.66
N SER A 33 -3.67 3.45 21.50
CA SER A 33 -2.58 2.55 21.06
C SER A 33 -1.23 3.25 20.94
N TYR A 34 -1.21 4.52 20.52
CA TYR A 34 0.01 5.33 20.47
C TYR A 34 0.48 5.75 21.86
N LEU A 35 -0.46 6.07 22.77
CA LEU A 35 -0.12 6.39 24.16
C LEU A 35 0.49 5.18 24.88
N ASP A 36 -0.08 4.00 24.68
CA ASP A 36 0.39 2.73 25.23
C ASP A 36 1.80 2.40 24.70
N TYR A 37 2.01 2.55 23.38
CA TYR A 37 3.34 2.37 22.77
C TYR A 37 4.37 3.35 23.33
N VAL A 38 4.02 4.63 23.50
CA VAL A 38 4.91 5.64 24.07
C VAL A 38 5.19 5.37 25.55
N ALA A 39 4.22 4.81 26.28
CA ALA A 39 4.42 4.41 27.69
C ALA A 39 5.43 3.26 27.81
N GLU A 40 5.44 2.33 26.87
CA GLU A 40 6.33 1.16 26.86
C GLU A 40 7.74 1.49 26.34
N PHE A 41 7.84 2.16 25.17
CA PHE A 41 9.12 2.39 24.47
C PHE A 41 9.68 3.82 24.63
N GLY A 42 8.89 4.72 25.21
CA GLY A 42 9.25 6.14 25.34
C GLY A 42 8.89 6.99 24.12
N ARG A 43 9.08 8.32 24.27
CA ARG A 43 8.74 9.28 23.21
C ARG A 43 9.76 9.34 22.07
N VAL A 44 10.93 8.78 22.25
CA VAL A 44 11.99 8.72 21.24
C VAL A 44 12.40 7.27 21.09
N VAL A 45 12.12 6.72 19.93
CA VAL A 45 12.44 5.34 19.59
C VAL A 45 13.52 5.34 18.52
N ASN A 46 14.63 4.65 18.81
CA ASN A 46 15.75 4.50 17.88
C ASN A 46 15.78 3.07 17.37
N ASN A 47 15.85 2.88 16.07
CA ASN A 47 15.89 1.57 15.44
C ASN A 47 17.08 1.44 14.50
N VAL A 48 17.58 0.23 14.39
CA VAL A 48 18.65 -0.14 13.44
C VAL A 48 18.08 -1.25 12.55
N PRO A 49 17.28 -0.90 11.52
CA PRO A 49 16.75 -1.90 10.61
C PRO A 49 17.82 -2.40 9.64
N VAL A 50 17.73 -3.70 9.36
CA VAL A 50 18.43 -4.37 8.26
C VAL A 50 17.38 -4.83 7.26
N THR A 51 17.61 -4.55 5.97
CA THR A 51 16.65 -4.87 4.91
C THR A 51 17.28 -5.77 3.85
N VAL A 52 16.48 -6.69 3.33
CA VAL A 52 16.79 -7.49 2.15
C VAL A 52 15.61 -7.41 1.20
N GLY A 53 15.86 -7.36 -0.09
CA GLY A 53 14.79 -7.33 -1.07
C GLY A 53 15.23 -7.95 -2.39
N TRP A 54 14.26 -8.37 -3.16
CA TRP A 54 14.42 -8.82 -4.53
C TRP A 54 13.31 -8.25 -5.38
N SER A 55 13.63 -7.84 -6.60
CA SER A 55 12.64 -7.47 -7.60
C SER A 55 12.98 -8.08 -8.95
N HIS A 56 11.93 -8.47 -9.66
CA HIS A 56 11.98 -8.92 -11.04
C HIS A 56 11.03 -8.07 -11.87
N ASP A 57 11.56 -7.34 -12.86
CA ASP A 57 10.75 -6.48 -13.73
C ASP A 57 10.88 -6.94 -15.20
N ALA A 58 9.84 -7.59 -15.69
CA ALA A 58 9.69 -8.03 -17.08
C ALA A 58 8.55 -7.29 -17.81
N ARG A 59 8.19 -6.09 -17.35
CA ARG A 59 7.21 -5.23 -18.02
C ARG A 59 7.83 -4.56 -19.25
N ASP A 60 7.02 -4.32 -20.25
CA ASP A 60 7.41 -3.57 -21.46
C ASP A 60 7.69 -2.08 -21.19
N SER A 61 7.15 -1.54 -20.10
CA SER A 61 7.37 -0.17 -19.63
C SER A 61 7.13 -0.09 -18.11
N ALA A 62 7.99 0.63 -17.41
CA ALA A 62 7.81 0.88 -15.98
C ALA A 62 6.72 1.92 -15.70
N LEU A 63 6.53 2.89 -16.62
CA LEU A 63 5.57 3.99 -16.44
C LEU A 63 4.18 3.66 -16.98
N ILE A 64 4.10 2.97 -18.10
CA ILE A 64 2.86 2.69 -18.82
C ILE A 64 2.91 1.25 -19.31
N PRO A 65 2.84 0.29 -18.39
CA PRO A 65 2.93 -1.12 -18.77
C PRO A 65 1.72 -1.56 -19.56
N SER A 66 1.96 -2.35 -20.62
CA SER A 66 0.92 -2.96 -21.39
C SER A 66 1.02 -4.49 -21.44
N LYS A 67 2.20 -5.02 -21.13
CA LYS A 67 2.50 -6.45 -21.11
C LYS A 67 3.60 -6.74 -20.10
N GLY A 68 3.62 -8.01 -19.65
CA GLY A 68 4.66 -8.49 -18.76
C GLY A 68 4.23 -8.48 -17.30
N TYR A 69 5.20 -8.63 -16.42
CA TYR A 69 4.92 -8.72 -14.99
C TYR A 69 6.04 -8.10 -14.16
N PHE A 70 5.71 -7.73 -12.95
CA PHE A 70 6.61 -7.25 -11.94
C PHE A 70 6.37 -8.03 -10.65
N LEU A 71 7.45 -8.48 -10.04
CA LEU A 71 7.42 -9.13 -8.72
C LEU A 71 8.42 -8.43 -7.81
N GLN A 72 8.02 -8.20 -6.57
CA GLN A 72 8.89 -7.66 -5.55
C GLN A 72 8.62 -8.32 -4.21
N ALA A 73 9.68 -8.71 -3.52
CA ALA A 73 9.63 -9.18 -2.14
C ALA A 73 10.67 -8.43 -1.31
N ASN A 74 10.26 -7.91 -0.17
CA ASN A 74 11.14 -7.23 0.77
C ASN A 74 10.98 -7.83 2.16
N GLY A 75 12.10 -7.87 2.90
CA GLY A 75 12.14 -8.17 4.32
C GLY A 75 12.89 -7.09 5.07
N GLU A 76 12.41 -6.75 6.24
CA GLU A 76 13.06 -5.83 7.18
C GLU A 76 13.11 -6.47 8.56
N LEU A 77 14.24 -6.37 9.22
CA LEU A 77 14.47 -6.84 10.58
C LEU A 77 14.93 -5.67 11.44
N GLY A 78 14.14 -5.28 12.43
CA GLY A 78 14.55 -4.39 13.51
C GLY A 78 15.49 -5.14 14.45
N THR A 79 16.75 -4.72 14.48
CA THR A 79 17.79 -5.45 15.22
C THR A 79 17.80 -5.10 16.71
N PRO A 80 18.39 -5.95 17.59
CA PRO A 80 18.55 -5.68 19.02
C PRO A 80 19.43 -4.45 19.36
N ALA A 81 20.06 -3.84 18.35
CA ALA A 81 20.81 -2.59 18.53
C ALA A 81 19.89 -1.36 18.64
N GLY A 82 18.59 -1.52 18.35
CA GLY A 82 17.55 -0.51 18.52
C GLY A 82 16.70 -0.72 19.77
N ASN A 83 15.66 0.11 19.90
CA ASN A 83 14.70 0.04 21.02
C ASN A 83 13.63 -1.05 20.82
N THR A 84 13.35 -1.45 19.56
CA THR A 84 12.30 -2.43 19.25
C THR A 84 12.84 -3.50 18.30
N GLN A 85 12.44 -4.74 18.57
CA GLN A 85 12.78 -5.88 17.74
C GLN A 85 11.54 -6.35 16.98
N TYR A 86 11.60 -6.40 15.66
CA TYR A 86 10.48 -6.79 14.82
C TYR A 86 10.97 -7.36 13.49
N TYR A 87 10.09 -8.03 12.79
CA TYR A 87 10.26 -8.29 11.36
C TYR A 87 9.05 -7.79 10.57
N LYS A 88 9.32 -7.39 9.35
CA LYS A 88 8.34 -6.94 8.38
C LYS A 88 8.65 -7.56 7.04
N SER A 89 7.62 -8.02 6.33
CA SER A 89 7.75 -8.58 4.99
C SER A 89 6.67 -8.01 4.08
N ASP A 90 7.07 -7.61 2.88
CA ASP A 90 6.21 -7.05 1.86
C ASP A 90 6.35 -7.85 0.58
N LEU A 91 5.23 -8.15 -0.05
CA LEU A 91 5.14 -8.79 -1.36
C LEU A 91 4.28 -7.92 -2.27
N GLN A 92 4.76 -7.70 -3.50
CA GLN A 92 4.00 -7.08 -4.58
C GLN A 92 4.12 -7.91 -5.85
N ALA A 93 3.00 -8.13 -6.53
CA ALA A 93 2.94 -8.79 -7.81
C ALA A 93 2.04 -7.99 -8.75
N GLN A 94 2.53 -7.70 -9.96
CA GLN A 94 1.78 -7.03 -11.01
C GLN A 94 1.84 -7.88 -12.28
N TYR A 95 0.74 -7.92 -13.01
CA TYR A 95 0.66 -8.60 -14.30
C TYR A 95 -0.14 -7.76 -15.28
N TYR A 96 0.40 -7.60 -16.49
CA TYR A 96 -0.23 -6.83 -17.55
C TYR A 96 -0.38 -7.68 -18.80
N TYR A 97 -1.56 -7.63 -19.38
CA TYR A 97 -1.91 -8.38 -20.57
C TYR A 97 -2.74 -7.53 -21.54
N THR A 98 -2.38 -7.55 -22.81
CA THR A 98 -3.12 -6.86 -23.89
C THR A 98 -3.94 -7.88 -24.68
N PRO A 99 -5.23 -8.09 -24.33
CA PRO A 99 -6.09 -9.08 -25.03
C PRO A 99 -6.36 -8.69 -26.48
N SER A 100 -6.43 -7.39 -26.74
CA SER A 100 -6.61 -6.84 -28.09
C SER A 100 -6.01 -5.45 -28.18
N ARG A 101 -5.85 -4.92 -29.39
CA ARG A 101 -5.23 -3.61 -29.61
C ARG A 101 -5.96 -2.50 -28.85
N GLY A 102 -5.23 -1.82 -27.98
CA GLY A 102 -5.73 -0.69 -27.17
C GLY A 102 -6.36 -1.10 -25.82
N PHE A 103 -6.61 -2.41 -25.59
CA PHE A 103 -7.14 -2.90 -24.31
C PHE A 103 -6.00 -3.47 -23.47
N ILE A 104 -5.93 -3.08 -22.21
CA ILE A 104 -4.92 -3.55 -21.26
C ILE A 104 -5.63 -4.05 -20.00
N LEU A 105 -5.42 -5.31 -19.66
CA LEU A 105 -5.78 -5.86 -18.37
C LEU A 105 -4.58 -5.74 -17.44
N GLY A 106 -4.74 -5.03 -16.32
CA GLY A 106 -3.80 -4.94 -15.23
C GLY A 106 -4.31 -5.67 -14.00
N LEU A 107 -3.46 -6.47 -13.40
CA LEU A 107 -3.68 -7.13 -12.12
C LEU A 107 -2.59 -6.65 -11.16
N ASN A 108 -2.96 -6.25 -9.96
CA ASN A 108 -2.02 -5.92 -8.89
C ASN A 108 -2.42 -6.67 -7.62
N PHE A 109 -1.42 -7.19 -6.93
CA PHE A 109 -1.57 -7.84 -5.63
C PHE A 109 -0.48 -7.32 -4.70
N GLN A 110 -0.87 -6.97 -3.48
CA GLN A 110 0.04 -6.57 -2.42
C GLN A 110 -0.31 -7.33 -1.14
N ALA A 111 0.69 -7.80 -0.43
CA ALA A 111 0.55 -8.38 0.89
C ALA A 111 1.67 -7.90 1.79
N GLY A 112 1.33 -7.60 3.02
CA GLY A 112 2.27 -7.17 4.05
C GLY A 112 2.01 -7.89 5.36
N TYR A 113 3.09 -8.25 6.05
CA TYR A 113 3.04 -8.87 7.36
C TYR A 113 4.17 -8.35 8.24
N GLY A 114 3.83 -7.90 9.43
CA GLY A 114 4.78 -7.49 10.45
C GLY A 114 4.45 -8.10 11.81
N HIS A 115 5.48 -8.32 12.63
CA HIS A 115 5.33 -8.84 13.98
C HIS A 115 6.52 -8.46 14.85
N GLY A 116 6.28 -8.18 16.14
CA GLY A 116 7.33 -7.96 17.12
C GLY A 116 8.07 -9.25 17.49
N ILE A 117 9.31 -9.16 17.93
CA ILE A 117 10.15 -10.30 18.31
C ILE A 117 10.48 -10.20 19.81
N GLY A 118 10.59 -11.34 20.47
CA GLY A 118 11.04 -11.39 21.87
C GLY A 118 10.02 -10.91 22.91
N GLY A 119 8.78 -10.65 22.51
CA GLY A 119 7.72 -10.10 23.35
C GLY A 119 7.50 -8.61 23.15
N ASP A 120 8.31 -7.95 22.32
CA ASP A 120 8.10 -6.56 21.94
C ASP A 120 6.83 -6.43 21.08
N ALA A 121 6.10 -5.31 21.26
CA ALA A 121 5.00 -4.95 20.36
C ALA A 121 5.55 -4.59 18.97
N TYR A 122 4.77 -4.90 17.92
CA TYR A 122 5.12 -4.46 16.58
C TYR A 122 5.08 -2.92 16.51
N PRO A 123 6.11 -2.26 15.93
CA PRO A 123 6.19 -0.82 15.93
C PRO A 123 5.02 -0.17 15.18
N ILE A 124 4.25 0.68 15.87
CA ILE A 124 3.06 1.35 15.29
C ILE A 124 3.39 2.22 14.08
N PHE A 125 4.59 2.82 14.01
CA PHE A 125 5.06 3.61 12.86
C PHE A 125 5.44 2.75 11.64
N LYS A 126 5.46 1.44 11.78
CA LYS A 126 5.63 0.47 10.67
C LYS A 126 4.30 -0.12 10.21
N ASN A 127 3.17 0.26 10.82
CA ASN A 127 1.85 -0.22 10.46
C ASN A 127 1.54 0.02 8.99
N TYR A 128 0.80 -0.90 8.41
CA TYR A 128 0.20 -0.76 7.09
C TYR A 128 -1.09 0.06 7.20
N TYR A 129 -1.37 0.81 6.14
CA TYR A 129 -2.61 1.55 5.97
C TYR A 129 -3.22 1.20 4.62
N GLY A 130 -4.53 1.04 4.57
CA GLY A 130 -5.26 0.70 3.36
C GLY A 130 -6.39 1.68 3.08
N GLY A 131 -6.91 1.63 1.85
CA GLY A 131 -7.89 2.58 1.32
C GLY A 131 -7.25 3.64 0.44
N GLY A 132 -8.03 4.18 -0.48
CA GLY A 132 -7.56 5.16 -1.45
C GLY A 132 -6.88 4.55 -2.67
N ILE A 133 -6.28 5.43 -3.46
CA ILE A 133 -5.54 5.10 -4.68
C ILE A 133 -4.33 4.22 -4.32
N GLY A 134 -4.06 3.20 -5.14
CA GLY A 134 -3.00 2.22 -4.88
C GLY A 134 -3.38 1.14 -3.87
N SER A 135 -4.60 1.21 -3.31
CA SER A 135 -5.15 0.23 -2.39
C SER A 135 -6.60 -0.11 -2.79
N VAL A 136 -7.60 0.25 -2.00
CA VAL A 136 -9.03 0.01 -2.29
C VAL A 136 -9.70 1.36 -2.55
N ARG A 137 -9.89 1.70 -3.82
CA ARG A 137 -10.49 2.97 -4.26
C ARG A 137 -11.95 3.09 -3.81
N GLY A 138 -12.43 4.33 -3.64
CA GLY A 138 -13.76 4.62 -3.11
C GLY A 138 -13.82 4.72 -1.59
N TYR A 139 -12.82 4.21 -0.88
CA TYR A 139 -12.58 4.49 0.54
C TYR A 139 -11.56 5.61 0.70
N GLU A 140 -11.62 6.31 1.80
CA GLU A 140 -10.65 7.36 2.11
C GLU A 140 -9.25 6.76 2.33
N SER A 141 -8.23 7.51 1.92
CA SER A 141 -6.83 7.06 2.02
C SER A 141 -6.44 6.78 3.46
N GLY A 142 -5.86 5.58 3.69
CA GLY A 142 -5.41 5.16 5.02
C GLY A 142 -6.53 4.82 6.00
N SER A 143 -7.80 4.82 5.59
CA SER A 143 -8.96 4.67 6.49
C SER A 143 -9.37 3.23 6.78
N LEU A 144 -8.87 2.25 6.03
CA LEU A 144 -9.22 0.84 6.21
C LEU A 144 -8.43 0.19 7.34
N GLY A 145 -9.09 -0.70 8.05
CA GLY A 145 -8.47 -1.51 9.10
C GLY A 145 -8.88 -1.11 10.50
N PRO A 146 -8.04 -1.42 11.49
CA PRO A 146 -8.29 -1.11 12.90
C PRO A 146 -8.40 0.39 13.16
N ARG A 147 -9.32 0.72 14.07
CA ARG A 147 -9.53 2.08 14.55
C ARG A 147 -9.40 2.12 16.06
N ASP A 148 -8.92 3.22 16.57
CA ASP A 148 -8.91 3.47 18.00
C ASP A 148 -10.34 3.52 18.55
N ALA A 149 -10.57 2.83 19.67
CA ALA A 149 -11.90 2.73 20.26
C ALA A 149 -12.41 4.04 20.87
N THR A 150 -11.52 4.98 21.18
CA THR A 150 -11.83 6.25 21.84
C THR A 150 -11.96 7.39 20.85
N THR A 151 -10.97 7.54 19.95
CA THR A 151 -10.91 8.65 18.98
C THR A 151 -11.56 8.30 17.65
N ASN A 152 -11.74 6.99 17.35
CA ASN A 152 -12.18 6.46 16.07
C ASN A 152 -11.22 6.79 14.90
N ASP A 153 -9.98 7.16 15.18
CA ASP A 153 -8.96 7.38 14.17
C ASP A 153 -8.43 6.06 13.61
N PRO A 154 -8.09 5.98 12.31
CA PRO A 154 -7.45 4.79 11.76
C PRO A 154 -6.02 4.67 12.33
N ILE A 155 -5.72 3.53 12.91
CA ILE A 155 -4.42 3.25 13.53
C ILE A 155 -3.53 2.34 12.68
N GLY A 156 -4.05 1.88 11.51
CA GLY A 156 -3.36 0.93 10.67
C GLY A 156 -3.26 -0.46 11.31
N GLY A 157 -2.35 -1.29 10.82
CA GLY A 157 -2.17 -2.63 11.37
C GLY A 157 -0.94 -3.34 10.86
N SER A 158 -0.62 -4.45 11.49
CA SER A 158 0.58 -5.26 11.19
C SER A 158 0.43 -6.18 9.97
N LYS A 159 -0.78 -6.31 9.42
CA LYS A 159 -1.09 -7.21 8.28
C LYS A 159 -1.91 -6.47 7.24
N MET A 160 -1.60 -6.68 5.96
CA MET A 160 -2.33 -6.08 4.84
C MET A 160 -2.44 -7.05 3.67
N VAL A 161 -3.59 -7.03 3.01
CA VAL A 161 -3.77 -7.66 1.70
C VAL A 161 -4.59 -6.73 0.83
N VAL A 162 -4.12 -6.48 -0.41
CA VAL A 162 -4.81 -5.67 -1.41
C VAL A 162 -4.72 -6.38 -2.76
N GLY A 163 -5.81 -6.38 -3.51
CA GLY A 163 -5.88 -6.87 -4.88
C GLY A 163 -6.67 -5.91 -5.75
N ASN A 164 -6.16 -5.62 -6.94
CA ASN A 164 -6.78 -4.73 -7.90
C ASN A 164 -6.84 -5.41 -9.26
N ILE A 165 -7.95 -5.26 -9.94
CA ILE A 165 -8.17 -5.65 -11.34
C ILE A 165 -8.58 -4.39 -12.08
N GLU A 166 -7.84 -4.02 -13.10
CA GLU A 166 -8.12 -2.83 -13.90
C GLU A 166 -8.14 -3.19 -15.40
N MET A 167 -9.16 -2.74 -16.11
CA MET A 167 -9.25 -2.85 -17.55
C MET A 167 -9.21 -1.46 -18.14
N THR A 168 -8.13 -1.16 -18.87
CA THR A 168 -7.93 0.11 -19.58
C THR A 168 -8.23 -0.03 -21.05
N PHE A 169 -8.87 0.96 -21.65
CA PHE A 169 -9.20 1.02 -23.06
C PHE A 169 -9.15 2.46 -23.60
N PRO A 170 -8.95 2.65 -24.92
CA PRO A 170 -8.90 3.97 -25.51
C PRO A 170 -10.24 4.70 -25.34
N LEU A 171 -10.19 6.02 -25.18
CA LEU A 171 -11.41 6.83 -25.11
C LEU A 171 -12.20 6.69 -26.42
N PRO A 172 -13.50 6.37 -26.39
CA PRO A 172 -14.32 6.27 -27.59
C PRO A 172 -14.28 7.57 -28.41
N GLY A 173 -14.03 7.43 -29.73
CA GLY A 173 -13.95 8.55 -30.66
C GLY A 173 -12.54 9.13 -30.89
N THR A 174 -11.55 8.75 -30.10
CA THR A 174 -10.15 9.21 -30.27
C THR A 174 -9.25 8.22 -31.05
N GLY A 175 -9.85 7.18 -31.59
CA GLY A 175 -9.10 6.13 -32.28
C GLY A 175 -8.27 5.30 -31.28
N TYR A 176 -6.97 5.10 -31.60
CA TYR A 176 -6.04 4.39 -30.73
C TYR A 176 -5.07 5.35 -30.02
N ASP A 177 -5.52 6.57 -29.74
CA ASP A 177 -4.73 7.50 -28.93
C ASP A 177 -4.47 6.86 -27.55
N ARG A 178 -3.20 6.78 -27.18
CA ARG A 178 -2.76 6.19 -25.92
C ARG A 178 -2.57 7.21 -24.82
N THR A 179 -2.74 8.49 -25.12
CA THR A 179 -2.52 9.56 -24.15
C THR A 179 -3.72 9.78 -23.25
N LEU A 180 -4.94 9.53 -23.76
CA LEU A 180 -6.17 9.63 -22.98
C LEU A 180 -6.92 8.31 -23.04
N ARG A 181 -7.17 7.72 -21.88
CA ARG A 181 -7.76 6.39 -21.70
C ARG A 181 -8.89 6.40 -20.69
N VAL A 182 -9.81 5.49 -20.85
CA VAL A 182 -10.80 5.17 -19.84
C VAL A 182 -10.38 3.86 -19.19
N PHE A 183 -10.65 3.68 -17.93
CA PHE A 183 -10.48 2.40 -17.26
C PHE A 183 -11.66 2.10 -16.34
N THR A 184 -11.87 0.82 -16.10
CA THR A 184 -12.77 0.29 -15.07
C THR A 184 -11.99 -0.58 -14.13
N PHE A 185 -12.43 -0.68 -12.89
CA PHE A 185 -11.71 -1.45 -11.88
C PHE A 185 -12.61 -2.15 -10.90
N VAL A 186 -12.06 -3.19 -10.28
CA VAL A 186 -12.55 -3.84 -9.08
C VAL A 186 -11.37 -3.97 -8.12
N ASP A 187 -11.55 -3.46 -6.91
CA ASP A 187 -10.54 -3.53 -5.85
C ASP A 187 -11.07 -4.33 -4.67
N GLY A 188 -10.17 -5.01 -3.97
CA GLY A 188 -10.48 -5.69 -2.73
C GLY A 188 -9.28 -5.70 -1.79
N GLY A 189 -9.51 -5.53 -0.50
CA GLY A 189 -8.42 -5.54 0.47
C GLY A 189 -8.86 -5.21 1.88
N ASN A 190 -7.93 -5.31 2.78
CA ASN A 190 -8.07 -4.86 4.16
C ASN A 190 -6.71 -4.79 4.86
N VAL A 191 -6.72 -4.14 6.02
CA VAL A 191 -5.62 -4.09 6.98
C VAL A 191 -6.12 -4.70 8.30
N TRP A 192 -5.25 -5.47 8.97
CA TRP A 192 -5.53 -6.08 10.26
C TRP A 192 -4.38 -5.82 11.21
N GLY A 193 -4.69 -5.69 12.48
CA GLY A 193 -3.74 -5.58 13.59
C GLY A 193 -4.19 -6.41 14.78
N ASP A 194 -3.32 -6.59 15.73
CA ASP A 194 -3.58 -7.30 16.98
C ASP A 194 -3.74 -6.31 18.16
N GLU A 195 -4.01 -5.05 17.87
CA GLU A 195 -4.14 -3.95 18.82
C GLU A 195 -5.34 -4.16 19.76
N GLY A 196 -5.09 -4.32 21.07
CA GLY A 196 -6.09 -4.72 22.07
C GLY A 196 -7.26 -3.74 22.24
N ASN A 197 -7.11 -2.47 21.85
CA ASN A 197 -8.14 -1.43 21.94
C ASN A 197 -8.70 -1.03 20.57
N SER A 198 -8.65 -1.91 19.58
CA SER A 198 -9.10 -1.61 18.23
C SER A 198 -10.49 -2.15 17.93
N VAL A 199 -11.22 -1.42 17.09
CA VAL A 199 -12.54 -1.80 16.56
C VAL A 199 -12.50 -1.78 15.02
N GLY A 200 -13.37 -2.53 14.36
CA GLY A 200 -13.62 -2.38 12.92
C GLY A 200 -12.71 -3.14 11.96
N ALA A 201 -11.77 -3.97 12.45
CA ALA A 201 -10.81 -4.69 11.61
C ALA A 201 -11.40 -5.86 10.78
N ASN A 202 -12.67 -6.20 10.93
CA ASN A 202 -13.24 -7.44 10.43
C ASN A 202 -13.69 -7.35 8.96
N GLY A 203 -13.17 -8.28 8.13
CA GLY A 203 -13.65 -8.56 6.78
C GLY A 203 -12.96 -7.72 5.69
N LEU A 204 -12.94 -8.29 4.50
CA LEU A 204 -12.45 -7.61 3.30
C LEU A 204 -13.44 -6.52 2.86
N ARG A 205 -12.90 -5.43 2.35
CA ARG A 205 -13.63 -4.37 1.67
C ARG A 205 -13.46 -4.55 0.17
N TYR A 206 -14.52 -4.25 -0.56
CA TYR A 206 -14.54 -4.32 -2.02
C TYR A 206 -15.12 -3.04 -2.58
N SER A 207 -14.60 -2.62 -3.71
CA SER A 207 -15.13 -1.52 -4.48
C SER A 207 -15.04 -1.80 -5.96
N TYR A 208 -15.80 -1.07 -6.75
CA TYR A 208 -15.69 -1.03 -8.20
C TYR A 208 -15.83 0.41 -8.67
N GLY A 209 -15.39 0.66 -9.88
CA GLY A 209 -15.47 2.01 -10.42
C GLY A 209 -14.95 2.14 -11.82
N ALA A 210 -14.85 3.39 -12.23
CA ALA A 210 -14.29 3.77 -13.50
C ALA A 210 -13.52 5.08 -13.35
N GLY A 211 -12.66 5.37 -14.33
CA GLY A 211 -11.89 6.59 -14.31
C GLY A 211 -11.31 6.96 -15.66
N LEU A 212 -10.59 8.07 -15.65
CA LEU A 212 -9.85 8.60 -16.77
C LEU A 212 -8.36 8.63 -16.43
N GLU A 213 -7.55 8.19 -17.35
CA GLU A 213 -6.10 8.32 -17.29
C GLU A 213 -5.62 9.19 -18.45
N TRP A 214 -4.88 10.22 -18.13
CA TRP A 214 -4.23 11.08 -19.10
C TRP A 214 -2.72 11.06 -18.93
N ILE A 215 -2.02 10.59 -19.96
CA ILE A 215 -0.56 10.62 -20.01
C ILE A 215 -0.14 12.02 -20.47
N SER A 216 0.05 12.90 -19.49
CA SER A 216 0.44 14.28 -19.73
C SER A 216 1.96 14.43 -19.86
N PRO A 217 2.47 15.56 -20.39
CA PRO A 217 3.91 15.85 -20.43
C PRO A 217 4.60 15.89 -19.07
N ILE A 218 3.84 16.07 -17.98
CA ILE A 218 4.35 16.10 -16.60
C ILE A 218 4.19 14.72 -15.88
N GLY A 219 3.68 13.71 -16.58
CA GLY A 219 3.44 12.37 -16.05
C GLY A 219 1.97 11.95 -16.13
N PRO A 220 1.66 10.71 -15.76
CA PRO A 220 0.30 10.20 -15.74
C PRO A 220 -0.57 10.95 -14.72
N LEU A 221 -1.79 11.28 -15.14
CA LEU A 221 -2.83 11.84 -14.30
C LEU A 221 -4.00 10.85 -14.29
N LYS A 222 -4.48 10.46 -13.12
CA LYS A 222 -5.65 9.59 -12.97
C LYS A 222 -6.75 10.29 -12.19
N LEU A 223 -7.99 10.12 -12.68
CA LEU A 223 -9.22 10.54 -12.01
C LEU A 223 -10.06 9.29 -11.81
N ASP A 224 -10.33 8.93 -10.57
CA ASP A 224 -11.07 7.73 -10.19
C ASP A 224 -12.42 8.09 -9.58
N PHE A 225 -13.46 7.35 -9.97
CA PHE A 225 -14.74 7.34 -9.30
C PHE A 225 -15.03 5.93 -8.80
N GLY A 226 -14.88 5.72 -7.49
CA GLY A 226 -15.02 4.43 -6.82
C GLY A 226 -16.28 4.34 -5.96
N LEU A 227 -16.95 3.20 -6.04
CA LEU A 227 -18.14 2.87 -5.27
C LEU A 227 -17.87 1.67 -4.35
N PRO A 228 -17.88 1.87 -3.02
CA PRO A 228 -17.76 0.79 -2.06
C PRO A 228 -18.94 -0.19 -2.17
N ILE A 229 -18.66 -1.49 -2.28
CA ILE A 229 -19.65 -2.58 -2.27
C ILE A 229 -19.95 -3.00 -0.83
N VAL A 230 -18.90 -3.21 -0.04
CA VAL A 230 -19.00 -3.62 1.36
C VAL A 230 -18.78 -2.41 2.24
N ARG A 231 -19.62 -2.26 3.25
CA ARG A 231 -19.58 -1.13 4.18
C ARG A 231 -19.62 -1.66 5.61
N HIS A 232 -18.62 -1.32 6.38
CA HIS A 232 -18.58 -1.60 7.81
C HIS A 232 -18.73 -0.32 8.62
N ALA A 233 -19.13 -0.46 9.87
CA ALA A 233 -19.23 0.68 10.78
C ALA A 233 -17.84 1.34 10.95
N GLY A 234 -17.78 2.66 10.81
CA GLY A 234 -16.54 3.43 10.89
C GLY A 234 -15.80 3.62 9.57
N ASP A 235 -16.15 2.91 8.48
CA ASP A 235 -15.52 3.12 7.18
C ASP A 235 -15.76 4.55 6.68
N GLN A 236 -14.71 5.19 6.19
CA GLN A 236 -14.74 6.52 5.57
C GLN A 236 -14.67 6.37 4.06
N TYR A 237 -15.48 7.16 3.35
CA TYR A 237 -15.64 7.03 1.91
C TYR A 237 -15.18 8.28 1.17
N GLN A 238 -14.35 8.07 0.15
CA GLN A 238 -13.94 9.10 -0.79
C GLN A 238 -14.15 8.58 -2.21
N LYS A 239 -15.35 8.82 -2.75
CA LYS A 239 -15.75 8.27 -4.06
C LYS A 239 -14.96 8.85 -5.23
N PHE A 240 -14.57 10.11 -5.14
CA PHE A 240 -13.77 10.78 -6.16
C PHE A 240 -12.35 10.96 -5.67
N GLN A 241 -11.39 10.48 -6.45
CA GLN A 241 -9.97 10.50 -6.11
C GLN A 241 -9.17 10.98 -7.31
N PHE A 242 -8.08 11.68 -7.05
CA PHE A 242 -7.19 12.25 -8.05
C PHE A 242 -5.74 11.92 -7.73
N GLN A 243 -4.98 11.56 -8.76
CA GLN A 243 -3.57 11.23 -8.62
C GLN A 243 -2.74 11.87 -9.73
N ILE A 244 -1.54 12.29 -9.35
CA ILE A 244 -0.47 12.71 -10.26
C ILE A 244 0.69 11.72 -10.09
N GLY A 245 1.15 11.12 -11.18
CA GLY A 245 2.20 10.11 -11.17
C GLY A 245 1.67 8.68 -11.28
N THR A 246 2.56 7.70 -11.16
CA THR A 246 2.21 6.27 -11.21
C THR A 246 1.78 5.79 -9.84
N SER A 247 0.66 5.04 -9.78
CA SER A 247 0.28 4.21 -8.64
C SER A 247 0.19 2.77 -9.11
N PHE A 248 0.87 2.02 -8.53
CA PHE A 248 0.94 0.62 -8.19
C PHE A 248 2.29 0.36 -7.57
#